data_3db2cfc9b092fa51df376acd67d52dcc
#
_entry.id   3db2cfc9b092fa51df376acd67d52dcc
#
_cell.length_a   1.000
_cell.length_b   1.000
_cell.length_c   1.000
_cell.angle_alpha   90.00
_cell.angle_beta   90.00
_cell.angle_gamma   90.00
#
_symmetry.space_group_name_H-M   'P 1'
#
loop_
_entity.id
_entity.type
_entity.pdbx_description
1 polymer ?
#
loop_
_entity_poly.entity_id
_entity_poly.type
_entity_poly.pdbx_seq_one_letter_code
_entity_poly.pdbx_strand_id
1 'polypeptide(L)'
;MGLSSDRLDIFQKHARTKEAKTQVDLAYLEYLLPRLTRQWTHLERQRGGFGFLGGPGETQLELDKRMLSQRIKKIKLLLLKIENTRSMQSKNRKNNKIAIASIVGYTNAGKSTLFNKLLNENVLSKNMLFSTLDPKRRILKSLSNHRVIISDTVGFISDLPTELIESFKSTLEEISSSDIILHVRDLSSPYLISEGKD
;
A
#
# COMPACT_ATOMS: atom_id res chain seq x y z
N MET A 1 20.65 7.96 2.05
CA MET A 1 19.43 7.48 1.35
C MET A 1 18.83 6.42 2.24
N GLY A 2 17.59 6.59 2.70
CA GLY A 2 17.08 5.81 3.81
C GLY A 2 16.20 4.65 3.36
N LEU A 3 16.07 3.64 4.20
CA LEU A 3 15.23 2.44 4.05
C LEU A 3 13.80 2.72 3.50
N SER A 4 13.29 3.94 3.69
CA SER A 4 11.96 4.36 3.18
C SER A 4 11.92 4.55 1.66
N SER A 5 13.01 5.03 1.01
CA SER A 5 13.07 5.20 -0.44
C SER A 5 13.05 3.86 -1.15
N ASP A 6 13.88 2.92 -0.68
CA ASP A 6 14.01 1.60 -1.30
C ASP A 6 12.72 0.79 -1.19
N ARG A 7 11.98 0.97 -0.08
CA ARG A 7 10.65 0.34 0.11
C ARG A 7 9.59 0.94 -0.82
N LEU A 8 9.59 2.26 -1.02
CA LEU A 8 8.67 2.92 -1.97
C LEU A 8 8.93 2.46 -3.41
N ASP A 9 10.19 2.28 -3.79
CA ASP A 9 10.56 1.76 -5.11
C ASP A 9 10.06 0.33 -5.33
N ILE A 10 10.10 -0.51 -4.28
CA ILE A 10 9.54 -1.87 -4.32
C ILE A 10 8.02 -1.80 -4.52
N PHE A 11 7.32 -0.92 -3.80
CA PHE A 11 5.88 -0.74 -3.96
C PHE A 11 5.50 -0.22 -5.34
N GLN A 12 6.25 0.73 -5.92
CA GLN A 12 6.01 1.20 -7.28
C GLN A 12 6.10 0.08 -8.31
N LYS A 13 7.07 -0.83 -8.16
CA LYS A 13 7.24 -1.99 -9.04
C LYS A 13 6.13 -3.03 -8.91
N HIS A 14 5.54 -3.17 -7.72
CA HIS A 14 4.51 -4.18 -7.44
C HIS A 14 3.08 -3.67 -7.59
N ALA A 15 2.85 -2.37 -7.56
CA ALA A 15 1.55 -1.76 -7.78
C ALA A 15 1.05 -2.01 -9.21
N ARG A 16 -0.02 -2.79 -9.36
CA ARG A 16 -0.62 -3.12 -10.67
C ARG A 16 -1.91 -2.38 -10.91
N THR A 17 -2.75 -2.28 -9.88
CA THR A 17 -4.04 -1.60 -9.99
C THR A 17 -3.86 -0.08 -10.01
N LYS A 18 -4.83 0.61 -10.58
CA LYS A 18 -4.87 2.08 -10.58
C LYS A 18 -4.88 2.64 -9.15
N GLU A 19 -5.58 1.96 -8.25
CA GLU A 19 -5.66 2.34 -6.84
C GLU A 19 -4.31 2.24 -6.14
N ALA A 20 -3.66 1.05 -6.19
CA ALA A 20 -2.35 0.86 -5.58
C ALA A 20 -1.31 1.84 -6.12
N LYS A 21 -1.28 2.07 -7.44
CA LYS A 21 -0.41 3.10 -8.04
C LYS A 21 -0.68 4.47 -7.46
N THR A 22 -1.96 4.85 -7.34
CA THR A 22 -2.35 6.16 -6.80
C THR A 22 -1.96 6.30 -5.32
N GLN A 23 -2.09 5.24 -4.52
CA GLN A 23 -1.67 5.23 -3.11
C GLN A 23 -0.15 5.34 -2.96
N VAL A 24 0.61 4.60 -3.76
CA VAL A 24 2.07 4.67 -3.77
C VAL A 24 2.55 6.05 -4.24
N ASP A 25 1.91 6.64 -5.26
CA ASP A 25 2.20 8.01 -5.71
C ASP A 25 1.93 9.02 -4.60
N LEU A 26 0.84 8.86 -3.83
CA LEU A 26 0.55 9.72 -2.68
C LEU A 26 1.66 9.63 -1.63
N ALA A 27 1.99 8.42 -1.20
CA ALA A 27 3.05 8.19 -0.21
C ALA A 27 4.41 8.77 -0.67
N TYR A 28 4.73 8.62 -1.95
CA TYR A 28 5.95 9.18 -2.53
C TYR A 28 5.96 10.72 -2.49
N LEU A 29 4.86 11.36 -2.86
CA LEU A 29 4.75 12.83 -2.84
C LEU A 29 4.78 13.40 -1.41
N GLU A 30 4.13 12.72 -0.45
CA GLU A 30 4.17 13.10 0.96
C GLU A 30 5.58 12.90 1.55
N TYR A 31 6.30 11.86 1.13
CA TYR A 31 7.71 11.66 1.47
C TYR A 31 8.62 12.76 0.89
N LEU A 32 8.37 13.21 -0.34
CA LEU A 32 9.18 14.23 -1.00
C LEU A 32 8.97 15.63 -0.45
N LEU A 33 7.72 16.00 -0.15
CA LEU A 33 7.35 17.37 0.22
C LEU A 33 8.21 17.98 1.34
N PRO A 34 8.47 17.32 2.49
CA PRO A 34 9.34 17.86 3.53
C PRO A 34 10.83 17.86 3.13
N ARG A 35 11.22 17.00 2.18
CA ARG A 35 12.62 16.87 1.74
C ARG A 35 13.02 17.89 0.69
N LEU A 36 12.08 18.43 -0.06
CA LEU A 36 12.32 19.53 -1.01
C LEU A 36 13.06 20.70 -0.35
N THR A 37 12.66 21.12 0.83
CA THR A 37 13.30 22.25 1.53
C THR A 37 14.78 21.99 1.80
N ARG A 38 15.13 20.75 2.18
CA ARG A 38 16.53 20.39 2.49
C ARG A 38 17.38 20.32 1.22
N GLN A 39 16.83 19.84 0.11
CA GLN A 39 17.55 19.76 -1.16
C GLN A 39 17.84 21.13 -1.74
N TRP A 40 16.89 22.07 -1.65
CA TRP A 40 17.06 23.45 -2.11
C TRP A 40 18.08 24.21 -1.29
N THR A 41 18.12 24.10 0.03
CA THR A 41 19.14 24.74 0.88
C THR A 41 20.55 24.23 0.57
N HIS A 42 20.71 22.98 0.13
CA HIS A 42 21.99 22.46 -0.34
C HIS A 42 22.39 23.04 -1.69
N LEU A 43 21.47 23.18 -2.62
CA LEU A 43 21.71 23.76 -3.95
C LEU A 43 22.03 25.26 -3.88
N GLU A 44 21.37 26.01 -3.02
CA GLU A 44 21.67 27.42 -2.79
C GLU A 44 23.08 27.62 -2.22
N ARG A 45 23.52 26.77 -1.29
CA ARG A 45 24.89 26.82 -0.73
C ARG A 45 25.96 26.45 -1.75
N GLN A 46 25.68 25.56 -2.69
CA GLN A 46 26.64 25.19 -3.75
C GLN A 46 26.76 26.24 -4.85
N ARG A 47 25.73 27.06 -5.08
CA ARG A 47 25.76 28.14 -6.08
C ARG A 47 26.46 29.41 -5.62
N GLY A 48 27.10 29.42 -4.44
CA GLY A 48 27.96 30.52 -3.99
C GLY A 48 27.30 31.90 -4.09
N GLY A 49 26.68 32.35 -3.02
CA GLY A 49 26.57 33.74 -2.55
C GLY A 49 26.27 34.90 -3.49
N PHE A 50 25.92 34.72 -4.74
CA PHE A 50 25.41 35.80 -5.58
C PHE A 50 23.90 35.88 -5.33
N GLY A 51 23.51 36.92 -4.55
CA GLY A 51 22.13 37.22 -4.26
C GLY A 51 21.32 37.23 -5.56
N PHE A 52 20.40 36.31 -5.66
CA PHE A 52 19.34 36.38 -6.62
C PHE A 52 18.49 37.61 -6.25
N LEU A 53 18.61 38.68 -7.03
CA LEU A 53 17.67 39.80 -7.04
C LEU A 53 16.31 39.26 -7.50
N GLY A 54 15.67 38.47 -6.63
CA GLY A 54 14.31 38.02 -6.80
C GLY A 54 13.41 39.25 -6.59
N GLY A 55 12.80 39.71 -7.67
CA GLY A 55 11.68 40.64 -7.56
C GLY A 55 10.56 40.04 -6.67
N PRO A 56 9.44 40.76 -6.41
CA PRO A 56 8.36 40.34 -5.49
C PRO A 56 7.55 39.15 -6.02
N GLY A 57 8.21 38.16 -6.62
CA GLY A 57 7.64 36.93 -7.13
C GLY A 57 7.86 35.76 -6.18
N GLU A 58 6.97 34.76 -6.28
CA GLU A 58 7.09 33.49 -5.56
C GLU A 58 8.43 32.82 -5.92
N THR A 59 9.18 32.36 -4.91
CA THR A 59 10.42 31.61 -5.16
C THR A 59 10.12 30.28 -5.86
N GLN A 60 11.06 29.78 -6.67
CA GLN A 60 10.91 28.48 -7.35
C GLN A 60 10.55 27.38 -6.37
N LEU A 61 11.12 27.41 -5.14
CA LEU A 61 10.81 26.46 -4.10
C LEU A 61 9.34 26.53 -3.65
N GLU A 62 8.79 27.72 -3.52
CA GLU A 62 7.38 27.93 -3.14
C GLU A 62 6.44 27.44 -4.23
N LEU A 63 6.78 27.72 -5.48
CA LEU A 63 6.05 27.21 -6.65
C LEU A 63 6.03 25.67 -6.65
N ASP A 64 7.19 25.04 -6.48
CA ASP A 64 7.31 23.57 -6.46
C ASP A 64 6.50 22.96 -5.30
N LYS A 65 6.58 23.53 -4.11
CA LYS A 65 5.76 23.12 -2.94
C LYS A 65 4.27 23.25 -3.23
N ARG A 66 3.86 24.36 -3.84
CA ARG A 66 2.46 24.58 -4.20
C ARG A 66 1.97 23.54 -5.21
N MET A 67 2.76 23.29 -6.25
CA MET A 67 2.44 22.28 -7.27
C MET A 67 2.31 20.87 -6.67
N LEU A 68 3.24 20.46 -5.81
CA LEU A 68 3.17 19.17 -5.12
C LEU A 68 1.96 19.09 -4.20
N SER A 69 1.70 20.13 -3.40
CA SER A 69 0.54 20.18 -2.52
C SER A 69 -0.78 20.08 -3.28
N GLN A 70 -0.87 20.72 -4.44
CA GLN A 70 -2.04 20.61 -5.33
C GLN A 70 -2.18 19.19 -5.88
N ARG A 71 -1.07 18.55 -6.27
CA ARG A 71 -1.07 17.17 -6.76
C ARG A 71 -1.51 16.20 -5.66
N ILE A 72 -1.01 16.34 -4.44
CA ILE A 72 -1.44 15.56 -3.26
C ILE A 72 -2.95 15.71 -3.04
N LYS A 73 -3.48 16.94 -3.06
CA LYS A 73 -4.92 17.17 -2.92
C LYS A 73 -5.76 16.45 -3.99
N LYS A 74 -5.32 16.52 -5.26
CA LYS A 74 -6.01 15.83 -6.36
C LYS A 74 -6.01 14.33 -6.19
N ILE A 75 -4.89 13.75 -5.76
CA ILE A 75 -4.74 12.32 -5.51
C ILE A 75 -5.65 11.89 -4.34
N LYS A 76 -5.67 12.63 -3.23
CA LYS A 76 -6.57 12.35 -2.10
C LYS A 76 -8.04 12.35 -2.51
N LEU A 77 -8.47 13.29 -3.32
CA LEU A 77 -9.84 13.31 -3.85
C LEU A 77 -10.15 12.11 -4.75
N LEU A 78 -9.17 11.65 -5.53
CA LEU A 78 -9.33 10.46 -6.36
C LEU A 78 -9.47 9.19 -5.50
N LEU A 79 -8.65 9.05 -4.46
CA LEU A 79 -8.72 7.93 -3.52
C LEU A 79 -10.07 7.88 -2.80
N LEU A 80 -10.59 9.02 -2.35
CA LEU A 80 -11.94 9.09 -1.75
C LEU A 80 -13.04 8.59 -2.70
N LYS A 81 -12.95 8.89 -3.99
CA LYS A 81 -13.91 8.37 -4.99
C LYS A 81 -13.82 6.85 -5.12
N ILE A 82 -12.59 6.31 -5.11
CA ILE A 82 -12.35 4.86 -5.19
C ILE A 82 -12.92 4.18 -3.94
N GLU A 83 -12.66 4.72 -2.75
CA GLU A 83 -13.17 4.23 -1.47
C GLU A 83 -14.72 4.19 -1.45
N ASN A 84 -15.38 5.24 -1.90
CA ASN A 84 -16.84 5.27 -2.01
C ASN A 84 -17.38 4.18 -2.95
N THR A 85 -16.72 3.97 -4.09
CA THR A 85 -17.10 2.91 -5.03
C THR A 85 -16.95 1.53 -4.40
N ARG A 86 -15.87 1.27 -3.65
CA ARG A 86 -15.64 0.03 -2.89
C ARG A 86 -16.70 -0.20 -1.82
N SER A 87 -17.05 0.85 -1.08
CA SER A 87 -18.09 0.78 -0.05
C SER A 87 -19.43 0.34 -0.64
N MET A 88 -19.83 0.91 -1.78
CA MET A 88 -21.04 0.50 -2.51
C MET A 88 -20.97 -0.97 -2.95
N GLN A 89 -19.85 -1.41 -3.51
CA GLN A 89 -19.66 -2.80 -3.92
C GLN A 89 -19.69 -3.76 -2.73
N SER A 90 -19.13 -3.36 -1.58
CA SER A 90 -19.16 -4.16 -0.35
C SER A 90 -20.59 -4.35 0.16
N LYS A 91 -21.41 -3.29 0.17
CA LYS A 91 -22.83 -3.37 0.53
C LYS A 91 -23.58 -4.35 -0.35
N ASN A 92 -23.37 -4.32 -1.67
CA ASN A 92 -24.01 -5.24 -2.61
C ASN A 92 -23.60 -6.70 -2.36
N ARG A 93 -22.34 -6.96 -1.98
CA ARG A 93 -21.87 -8.32 -1.63
C ARG A 93 -22.54 -8.84 -0.37
N LYS A 94 -22.66 -8.01 0.68
CA LYS A 94 -23.38 -8.37 1.91
C LYS A 94 -24.83 -8.75 1.64
N ASN A 95 -25.49 -8.01 0.78
CA ASN A 95 -26.87 -8.32 0.36
C ASN A 95 -26.99 -9.67 -0.34
N ASN A 96 -25.95 -10.10 -1.06
CA ASN A 96 -25.91 -11.39 -1.76
C ASN A 96 -25.40 -12.54 -0.87
N LYS A 97 -25.17 -12.33 0.42
CA LYS A 97 -24.70 -13.34 1.40
C LYS A 97 -23.44 -14.07 0.96
N ILE A 98 -22.52 -13.38 0.30
CA ILE A 98 -21.22 -13.94 -0.10
C ILE A 98 -20.23 -13.63 1.00
N ALA A 99 -19.73 -14.66 1.67
CA ALA A 99 -18.72 -14.54 2.72
C ALA A 99 -17.34 -14.18 2.11
N ILE A 100 -16.59 -13.36 2.84
CA ILE A 100 -15.23 -12.95 2.47
C ILE A 100 -14.26 -13.46 3.53
N ALA A 101 -13.25 -14.22 3.09
CA ALA A 101 -12.15 -14.68 3.92
C ALA A 101 -10.85 -13.99 3.47
N SER A 102 -10.22 -13.21 4.36
CA SER A 102 -8.94 -12.55 4.09
C SER A 102 -7.79 -13.31 4.72
N ILE A 103 -6.74 -13.55 3.92
CA ILE A 103 -5.49 -14.16 4.40
C ILE A 103 -4.55 -13.05 4.84
N VAL A 104 -4.13 -13.08 6.10
CA VAL A 104 -3.25 -12.07 6.70
C VAL A 104 -2.00 -12.72 7.29
N GLY A 105 -0.96 -11.96 7.50
CA GLY A 105 0.30 -12.40 8.11
C GLY A 105 1.51 -11.66 7.55
N TYR A 106 2.68 -11.90 8.12
CA TYR A 106 3.91 -11.25 7.72
C TYR A 106 4.32 -11.55 6.28
N THR A 107 5.15 -10.67 5.69
CA THR A 107 5.76 -10.94 4.39
C THR A 107 6.53 -12.27 4.47
N ASN A 108 6.45 -13.04 3.40
CA ASN A 108 7.08 -14.36 3.28
C ASN A 108 6.54 -15.49 4.21
N ALA A 109 5.47 -15.26 4.96
CA ALA A 109 4.85 -16.30 5.81
C ALA A 109 4.07 -17.38 5.03
N GLY A 110 4.08 -17.35 3.70
CA GLY A 110 3.42 -18.36 2.87
C GLY A 110 1.97 -18.06 2.48
N LYS A 111 1.47 -16.83 2.68
CA LYS A 111 0.08 -16.44 2.36
C LYS A 111 -0.32 -16.75 0.92
N SER A 112 0.45 -16.28 -0.06
CA SER A 112 0.18 -16.50 -1.48
C SER A 112 0.31 -17.98 -1.88
N THR A 113 1.15 -18.74 -1.19
CA THR A 113 1.26 -20.20 -1.37
C THR A 113 -0.01 -20.88 -0.89
N LEU A 114 -0.52 -20.50 0.29
CA LEU A 114 -1.79 -21.01 0.82
C LEU A 114 -2.95 -20.63 -0.10
N PHE A 115 -3.01 -19.38 -0.54
CA PHE A 115 -4.03 -18.89 -1.47
C PHE A 115 -4.07 -19.73 -2.76
N ASN A 116 -2.91 -19.94 -3.39
CA ASN A 116 -2.82 -20.72 -4.62
C ASN A 116 -3.24 -22.19 -4.40
N LYS A 117 -2.84 -22.80 -3.27
CA LYS A 117 -3.24 -24.18 -2.92
C LYS A 117 -4.74 -24.31 -2.70
N LEU A 118 -5.37 -23.36 -2.02
CA LEU A 118 -6.83 -23.39 -1.79
C LEU A 118 -7.64 -23.27 -3.08
N LEU A 119 -7.07 -22.62 -4.08
CA LEU A 119 -7.72 -22.43 -5.39
C LEU A 119 -7.33 -23.48 -6.42
N ASN A 120 -6.44 -24.43 -6.06
CA ASN A 120 -5.83 -25.37 -7.00
C ASN A 120 -5.14 -24.68 -8.20
N GLU A 121 -4.62 -23.46 -8.00
CA GLU A 121 -3.88 -22.71 -9.00
C GLU A 121 -2.38 -23.03 -8.85
N ASN A 122 -1.74 -23.55 -9.91
CA ASN A 122 -0.28 -23.79 -9.96
C ASN A 122 0.47 -22.51 -10.33
N VAL A 123 0.29 -21.44 -9.57
CA VAL A 123 1.04 -20.21 -9.77
C VAL A 123 2.24 -20.19 -8.82
N LEU A 124 3.45 -20.08 -9.37
CA LEU A 124 4.68 -19.93 -8.58
C LEU A 124 4.57 -18.67 -7.69
N SER A 125 4.53 -18.88 -6.39
CA SER A 125 4.71 -17.80 -5.42
C SER A 125 6.20 -17.43 -5.40
N LYS A 126 6.51 -16.17 -5.68
CA LYS A 126 7.89 -15.70 -5.63
C LYS A 126 8.25 -15.38 -4.17
N ASN A 127 9.41 -15.90 -3.71
CA ASN A 127 10.00 -15.51 -2.43
C ASN A 127 10.55 -14.08 -2.52
N MET A 128 9.66 -13.10 -2.53
CA MET A 128 10.01 -11.68 -2.59
C MET A 128 9.16 -10.93 -1.58
N LEU A 129 9.79 -9.96 -0.91
CA LEU A 129 9.08 -9.02 -0.03
C LEU A 129 7.99 -8.31 -0.85
N PHE A 130 6.77 -8.23 -0.27
CA PHE A 130 5.62 -7.60 -0.92
C PHE A 130 5.28 -8.20 -2.30
N SER A 131 5.36 -9.53 -2.43
CA SER A 131 4.98 -10.22 -3.68
C SER A 131 3.54 -9.91 -4.09
N THR A 132 2.69 -9.56 -3.14
CA THR A 132 1.32 -9.10 -3.34
C THR A 132 1.18 -7.71 -2.74
N LEU A 133 0.94 -6.68 -3.55
CA LEU A 133 0.58 -5.34 -3.11
C LEU A 133 -0.91 -5.07 -3.32
N ASP A 134 -1.45 -5.55 -4.43
CA ASP A 134 -2.87 -5.49 -4.74
C ASP A 134 -3.57 -6.76 -4.21
N PRO A 135 -4.61 -6.63 -3.38
CA PRO A 135 -5.36 -7.78 -2.91
C PRO A 135 -5.93 -8.59 -4.08
N LYS A 136 -5.58 -9.87 -4.14
CA LYS A 136 -6.11 -10.79 -5.15
C LYS A 136 -7.34 -11.48 -4.59
N ARG A 137 -8.47 -11.34 -5.26
CA ARG A 137 -9.74 -11.97 -4.86
C ARG A 137 -10.12 -13.08 -5.84
N ARG A 138 -10.53 -14.22 -5.30
CA ARG A 138 -11.04 -15.35 -6.06
C ARG A 138 -12.21 -15.99 -5.33
N ILE A 139 -13.10 -16.60 -6.10
CA ILE A 139 -14.21 -17.38 -5.54
C ILE A 139 -13.70 -18.80 -5.28
N LEU A 140 -13.75 -19.23 -4.03
CA LEU A 140 -13.53 -20.62 -3.65
C LEU A 140 -14.79 -21.40 -3.98
N LYS A 141 -14.66 -22.41 -4.83
CA LYS A 141 -15.73 -23.39 -5.08
C LYS A 141 -15.77 -24.35 -3.90
N SER A 142 -16.68 -24.15 -2.97
CA SER A 142 -16.90 -25.07 -1.87
C SER A 142 -17.74 -26.27 -2.30
N LEU A 143 -17.52 -27.41 -1.67
CA LEU A 143 -18.33 -28.63 -1.83
C LEU A 143 -19.79 -28.41 -1.38
N SER A 144 -20.04 -27.45 -0.53
CA SER A 144 -21.34 -27.07 0.00
C SER A 144 -21.83 -25.80 -0.67
N ASN A 145 -22.35 -25.77 -1.80
CA ASN A 145 -23.04 -24.68 -2.55
C ASN A 145 -22.89 -23.23 -2.02
N HIS A 146 -22.06 -22.99 -1.00
CA HIS A 146 -21.72 -21.67 -0.45
C HIS A 146 -20.59 -21.03 -1.23
N ARG A 147 -20.81 -19.80 -1.64
CA ARG A 147 -19.77 -19.00 -2.32
C ARG A 147 -18.97 -18.24 -1.28
N VAL A 148 -17.66 -18.51 -1.22
CA VAL A 148 -16.73 -17.78 -0.38
C VAL A 148 -15.71 -17.09 -1.28
N ILE A 149 -15.49 -15.80 -1.06
CA ILE A 149 -14.42 -15.06 -1.72
C ILE A 149 -13.19 -15.13 -0.82
N ILE A 150 -12.08 -15.66 -1.34
CA ILE A 150 -10.78 -15.60 -0.66
C ILE A 150 -10.02 -14.40 -1.20
N SER A 151 -9.41 -13.63 -0.30
CA SER A 151 -8.54 -12.51 -0.60
C SER A 151 -7.12 -12.78 -0.08
N ASP A 152 -6.12 -12.72 -0.98
CA ASP A 152 -4.71 -12.67 -0.61
C ASP A 152 -4.33 -11.21 -0.38
N THR A 153 -3.88 -10.86 0.83
CA THR A 153 -3.57 -9.49 1.21
C THR A 153 -2.07 -9.22 1.21
N VAL A 154 -1.71 -7.94 1.28
CA VAL A 154 -0.32 -7.51 1.46
C VAL A 154 0.23 -8.06 2.78
N GLY A 155 1.48 -8.53 2.77
CA GLY A 155 2.14 -8.98 3.99
C GLY A 155 2.51 -7.83 4.91
N PHE A 156 2.30 -8.01 6.22
CA PHE A 156 2.81 -7.10 7.23
C PHE A 156 4.33 -7.13 7.27
N ILE A 157 4.92 -6.01 7.67
CA ILE A 157 6.33 -5.86 8.00
C ILE A 157 6.44 -5.22 9.37
N SER A 158 7.48 -5.57 10.10
CA SER A 158 7.86 -4.85 11.30
C SER A 158 8.29 -3.43 10.94
N ASP A 159 8.00 -2.46 11.81
CA ASP A 159 8.38 -1.05 11.67
C ASP A 159 7.89 -0.42 10.35
N LEU A 160 6.59 -0.47 10.10
CA LEU A 160 5.98 0.16 8.93
C LEU A 160 6.14 1.69 9.05
N PRO A 161 6.85 2.35 8.12
CA PRO A 161 6.93 3.81 8.12
C PRO A 161 5.55 4.44 8.00
N THR A 162 5.32 5.52 8.75
CA THR A 162 4.04 6.24 8.78
C THR A 162 3.58 6.70 7.39
N GLU A 163 4.53 7.06 6.54
CA GLU A 163 4.27 7.48 5.16
C GLU A 163 3.70 6.35 4.28
N LEU A 164 3.94 5.09 4.67
CA LEU A 164 3.42 3.94 3.94
C LEU A 164 2.05 3.48 4.44
N ILE A 165 1.58 3.96 5.59
CA ILE A 165 0.27 3.58 6.15
C ILE A 165 -0.86 3.88 5.16
N GLU A 166 -0.81 5.03 4.49
CA GLU A 166 -1.79 5.38 3.44
C GLU A 166 -1.80 4.37 2.29
N SER A 167 -0.63 3.81 1.93
CA SER A 167 -0.53 2.77 0.89
C SER A 167 -1.15 1.43 1.32
N PHE A 168 -1.22 1.17 2.64
CA PHE A 168 -1.84 -0.03 3.21
C PHE A 168 -3.31 0.15 3.60
N LYS A 169 -3.83 1.37 3.55
CA LYS A 169 -5.19 1.68 4.00
C LYS A 169 -6.23 0.78 3.33
N SER A 170 -6.13 0.60 2.02
CA SER A 170 -7.05 -0.27 1.27
C SER A 170 -6.98 -1.73 1.71
N THR A 171 -5.80 -2.21 2.08
CA THR A 171 -5.61 -3.57 2.60
C THR A 171 -6.23 -3.71 3.98
N LEU A 172 -6.02 -2.75 4.87
CA LEU A 172 -6.59 -2.75 6.22
C LEU A 172 -8.13 -2.66 6.18
N GLU A 173 -8.68 -1.85 5.29
CA GLU A 173 -10.13 -1.76 5.05
C GLU A 173 -10.70 -3.09 4.55
N GLU A 174 -9.98 -3.79 3.68
CA GLU A 174 -10.38 -5.10 3.19
C GLU A 174 -10.42 -6.14 4.31
N ILE A 175 -9.39 -6.18 5.15
CA ILE A 175 -9.33 -7.07 6.32
C ILE A 175 -10.48 -6.75 7.28
N SER A 176 -10.71 -5.47 7.58
CA SER A 176 -11.77 -5.02 8.48
C SER A 176 -13.19 -5.33 7.95
N SER A 177 -13.33 -5.45 6.63
CA SER A 177 -14.61 -5.79 5.98
C SER A 177 -14.82 -7.27 5.75
N SER A 178 -13.89 -8.12 6.16
CA SER A 178 -13.93 -9.57 5.99
C SER A 178 -14.78 -10.24 7.08
N ASP A 179 -15.47 -11.31 6.70
CA ASP A 179 -16.24 -12.14 7.63
C ASP A 179 -15.35 -13.14 8.37
N ILE A 180 -14.24 -13.56 7.73
CA ILE A 180 -13.26 -14.52 8.28
C ILE A 180 -11.86 -13.98 8.03
N ILE A 181 -11.00 -14.09 9.04
CA ILE A 181 -9.57 -13.77 8.93
C ILE A 181 -8.76 -15.05 9.11
N LEU A 182 -7.92 -15.37 8.13
CA LEU A 182 -6.98 -16.49 8.15
C LEU A 182 -5.59 -15.94 8.43
N HIS A 183 -5.13 -16.04 9.66
CA HIS A 183 -3.80 -15.59 10.07
C HIS A 183 -2.75 -16.67 9.78
N VAL A 184 -1.84 -16.39 8.84
CA VAL A 184 -0.75 -17.30 8.47
C VAL A 184 0.53 -16.87 9.18
N ARG A 185 1.14 -17.78 9.92
CA ARG A 185 2.40 -17.56 10.64
C ARG A 185 3.43 -18.60 10.19
N ASP A 186 4.65 -18.15 10.00
CA ASP A 186 5.79 -19.03 9.76
C ASP A 186 6.39 -19.48 11.08
N LEU A 187 6.18 -20.74 11.44
CA LEU A 187 6.69 -21.31 12.68
C LEU A 187 8.21 -21.53 12.68
N SER A 188 8.85 -21.44 11.50
CA SER A 188 10.32 -21.52 11.38
C SER A 188 11.00 -20.16 11.53
N SER A 189 10.24 -19.06 11.58
CA SER A 189 10.77 -17.71 11.75
C SER A 189 11.44 -17.52 13.10
N PRO A 190 12.69 -17.03 13.17
CA PRO A 190 13.34 -16.68 14.43
C PRO A 190 12.65 -15.52 15.16
N TYR A 191 11.79 -14.79 14.48
CA TYR A 191 11.04 -13.62 14.99
C TYR A 191 9.62 -13.97 15.45
N LEU A 192 9.28 -15.25 15.55
CA LEU A 192 7.93 -15.74 15.87
C LEU A 192 7.29 -15.08 17.10
N ILE A 193 8.09 -14.80 18.13
CA ILE A 193 7.61 -14.21 19.40
C ILE A 193 7.34 -12.71 19.24
N SER A 194 8.17 -11.97 18.51
CA SER A 194 7.98 -10.55 18.24
C SER A 194 6.81 -10.30 17.28
N GLU A 195 6.69 -11.12 16.25
CA GLU A 195 5.59 -11.07 15.27
C GLU A 195 4.21 -11.43 15.86
N GLY A 196 4.14 -11.89 17.08
CA GLY A 196 2.89 -12.23 17.76
C GLY A 196 2.40 -11.16 18.74
N LYS A 197 3.16 -10.07 18.91
CA LYS A 197 2.82 -8.96 19.81
C LYS A 197 2.28 -7.73 19.07
N ASP A 198 2.47 -7.66 17.77
CA ASP A 198 1.95 -6.64 16.87
C ASP A 198 0.56 -7.08 16.34
#